data_a4158f9d022adcc47bc926c7b30b86cc
#
_entry.id   a4158f9d022adcc47bc926c7b30b86cc
#
_cell.length_a   1.000
_cell.length_b   1.000
_cell.length_c   1.000
_cell.angle_alpha   90.00
_cell.angle_beta   90.00
_cell.angle_gamma   90.00
#
_symmetry.space_group_name_H-M   'P 1'
#
loop_
_entity.id
_entity.type
_entity.pdbx_description
1 polymer ?
#
loop_
_entity_poly.entity_id
_entity_poly.type
_entity_poly.pdbx_seq_one_letter_code
_entity_poly.pdbx_strand_id
1 'polypeptide(L)'
;MNYVELNNGVKMPQLGYGVFQVEPAEAERCVLDAISVGYRLIDTAQIYKNEEGVGNAIAKCGVPRSELFIVTKVWPANAGEEKAYESILESLKKLQSDYIDLLLIHQPYGDYYGTYRAMERAYREGKVRAIGVSNFYPDRLIDLYHNVDIKPAVNQVETHVFNQQLEEQKYMEKYNCQIMSWGPFAEGKNDFFNNETLIEIGNKHNKTVAQVALRYLLQRGVVVIPKSTHKDRMEQNMDVFNFLLTDEDMKTIEKLDTKHTLFASHRDPQFVELILSLK
;
A
#
# COMPACT_ATOMS: atom_id res chain seq x y z
N MET A 1 -17.18 0.94 -5.23
CA MET A 1 -15.71 1.03 -5.09
C MET A 1 -15.15 1.74 -6.31
N ASN A 2 -14.18 2.65 -6.12
CA ASN A 2 -13.49 3.34 -7.21
C ASN A 2 -12.21 2.58 -7.59
N TYR A 3 -11.75 2.78 -8.83
CA TYR A 3 -10.53 2.18 -9.35
C TYR A 3 -9.62 3.26 -9.94
N VAL A 4 -8.32 3.04 -9.86
CA VAL A 4 -7.30 3.76 -10.62
C VAL A 4 -6.79 2.84 -11.73
N GLU A 5 -6.38 3.41 -12.85
CA GLU A 5 -5.74 2.67 -13.93
C GLU A 5 -4.24 2.88 -13.86
N LEU A 6 -3.50 1.79 -13.73
CA LEU A 6 -2.03 1.81 -13.67
C LEU A 6 -1.43 2.05 -15.07
N ASN A 7 -0.14 2.41 -15.12
CA ASN A 7 0.56 2.73 -16.37
C ASN A 7 0.59 1.60 -17.42
N ASN A 8 0.22 0.40 -17.03
CA ASN A 8 0.11 -0.79 -17.90
C ASN A 8 -1.35 -1.21 -18.18
N GLY A 9 -2.34 -0.37 -17.84
CA GLY A 9 -3.76 -0.62 -18.06
C GLY A 9 -4.45 -1.50 -17.01
N VAL A 10 -3.73 -1.98 -16.00
CA VAL A 10 -4.32 -2.78 -14.92
C VAL A 10 -5.16 -1.87 -14.02
N LYS A 11 -6.42 -2.25 -13.77
CA LYS A 11 -7.32 -1.54 -12.85
C LYS A 11 -7.11 -2.00 -11.42
N MET A 12 -6.77 -1.06 -10.54
CA MET A 12 -6.49 -1.27 -9.13
C MET A 12 -7.57 -0.62 -8.26
N PRO A 13 -8.19 -1.33 -7.29
CA PRO A 13 -9.11 -0.69 -6.34
C PRO A 13 -8.42 0.44 -5.58
N GLN A 14 -9.10 1.58 -5.44
CA GLN A 14 -8.52 2.75 -4.76
C GLN A 14 -8.51 2.62 -3.22
N LEU A 15 -9.34 1.73 -2.68
CA LEU A 15 -9.36 1.38 -1.25
C LEU A 15 -9.09 -0.12 -1.10
N GLY A 16 -8.08 -0.45 -0.31
CA GLY A 16 -7.70 -1.82 0.03
C GLY A 16 -7.61 -2.05 1.52
N TYR A 17 -7.24 -3.26 1.90
CA TYR A 17 -7.06 -3.70 3.28
C TYR A 17 -5.59 -4.11 3.49
N GLY A 18 -4.89 -3.44 4.42
CA GLY A 18 -3.53 -3.78 4.81
C GLY A 18 -3.48 -4.80 5.96
N VAL A 19 -2.53 -5.75 5.89
CA VAL A 19 -2.33 -6.75 6.96
C VAL A 19 -1.02 -6.58 7.74
N PHE A 20 -0.35 -5.44 7.62
CA PHE A 20 0.78 -5.13 8.49
C PHE A 20 0.36 -5.13 9.96
N GLN A 21 1.17 -5.76 10.85
CA GLN A 21 0.84 -5.94 12.27
C GLN A 21 -0.47 -6.73 12.52
N VAL A 22 -0.91 -7.55 11.58
CA VAL A 22 -1.90 -8.59 11.83
C VAL A 22 -1.11 -9.88 12.10
N GLU A 23 -1.30 -10.44 13.29
CA GLU A 23 -0.63 -11.68 13.67
C GLU A 23 -0.93 -12.80 12.66
N PRO A 24 0.05 -13.66 12.33
CA PRO A 24 -0.13 -14.73 11.35
C PRO A 24 -1.35 -15.62 11.64
N ALA A 25 -1.62 -15.91 12.91
CA ALA A 25 -2.78 -16.71 13.33
C ALA A 25 -4.15 -16.03 13.09
N GLU A 26 -4.18 -14.71 13.01
CA GLU A 26 -5.39 -13.91 12.80
C GLU A 26 -5.58 -13.49 11.33
N ALA A 27 -4.55 -13.66 10.50
CA ALA A 27 -4.54 -13.11 9.15
C ALA A 27 -5.66 -13.67 8.28
N GLU A 28 -5.89 -14.99 8.31
CA GLU A 28 -6.99 -15.62 7.58
C GLU A 28 -8.35 -15.03 7.96
N ARG A 29 -8.66 -14.95 9.25
CA ARG A 29 -9.92 -14.38 9.75
C ARG A 29 -10.08 -12.92 9.33
N CYS A 30 -9.06 -12.10 9.56
CA CYS A 30 -9.12 -10.68 9.24
C CYS A 30 -9.33 -10.42 7.74
N VAL A 31 -8.68 -11.19 6.88
CA VAL A 31 -8.84 -11.07 5.41
C VAL A 31 -10.21 -11.54 4.96
N LEU A 32 -10.74 -12.64 5.53
CA LEU A 32 -12.11 -13.09 5.27
C LEU A 32 -13.14 -12.02 5.69
N ASP A 33 -12.97 -11.42 6.86
CA ASP A 33 -13.82 -10.31 7.33
C ASP A 33 -13.77 -9.13 6.36
N ALA A 34 -12.57 -8.70 5.94
CA ALA A 34 -12.39 -7.61 4.98
C ALA A 34 -13.08 -7.91 3.63
N ILE A 35 -12.87 -9.12 3.08
CA ILE A 35 -13.51 -9.51 1.81
C ILE A 35 -15.04 -9.56 1.96
N SER A 36 -15.55 -10.04 3.10
CA SER A 36 -17.00 -10.10 3.38
C SER A 36 -17.65 -8.70 3.44
N VAL A 37 -16.91 -7.71 3.89
CA VAL A 37 -17.31 -6.28 3.93
C VAL A 37 -17.27 -5.62 2.55
N GLY A 38 -16.55 -6.20 1.59
CA GLY A 38 -16.48 -5.70 0.22
C GLY A 38 -15.10 -5.26 -0.24
N TYR A 39 -14.06 -5.39 0.58
CA TYR A 39 -12.68 -5.16 0.10
C TYR A 39 -12.31 -6.16 -1.00
N ARG A 40 -11.58 -5.68 -1.99
CA ARG A 40 -11.07 -6.48 -3.10
C ARG A 40 -9.56 -6.37 -3.27
N LEU A 41 -8.92 -5.35 -2.70
CA LEU A 41 -7.47 -5.21 -2.63
C LEU A 41 -7.00 -5.61 -1.24
N ILE A 42 -6.04 -6.56 -1.18
CA ILE A 42 -5.38 -7.03 0.04
C ILE A 42 -3.87 -6.79 -0.10
N ASP A 43 -3.27 -6.07 0.86
CA ASP A 43 -1.86 -5.73 0.88
C ASP A 43 -1.13 -6.48 1.99
N THR A 44 -0.19 -7.34 1.62
CA THR A 44 0.72 -8.08 2.50
C THR A 44 2.19 -7.84 2.11
N ALA A 45 3.12 -8.56 2.72
CA ALA A 45 4.55 -8.57 2.39
C ALA A 45 5.24 -9.81 2.96
N GLN A 46 6.37 -10.21 2.38
CA GLN A 46 7.17 -11.36 2.83
C GLN A 46 7.55 -11.26 4.31
N ILE A 47 8.01 -10.09 4.76
CA ILE A 47 8.45 -9.86 6.15
C ILE A 47 7.30 -9.91 7.17
N TYR A 48 6.03 -9.74 6.75
CA TYR A 48 4.90 -9.81 7.68
C TYR A 48 4.61 -11.23 8.17
N LYS A 49 5.16 -12.25 7.49
CA LYS A 49 5.02 -13.67 7.82
C LYS A 49 3.56 -14.16 7.87
N ASN A 50 2.67 -13.46 7.18
CA ASN A 50 1.23 -13.75 7.15
C ASN A 50 0.68 -14.03 5.73
N GLU A 51 1.56 -14.19 4.71
CA GLU A 51 1.14 -14.53 3.34
C GLU A 51 0.34 -15.84 3.27
N GLU A 52 0.66 -16.84 4.08
CA GLU A 52 -0.11 -18.10 4.14
C GLU A 52 -1.54 -17.88 4.64
N GLY A 53 -1.73 -17.04 5.66
CA GLY A 53 -3.05 -16.67 6.15
C GLY A 53 -3.87 -15.92 5.11
N VAL A 54 -3.23 -15.04 4.33
CA VAL A 54 -3.85 -14.36 3.18
C VAL A 54 -4.24 -15.39 2.11
N GLY A 55 -3.35 -16.33 1.76
CA GLY A 55 -3.62 -17.41 0.81
C GLY A 55 -4.80 -18.29 1.22
N ASN A 56 -4.85 -18.69 2.49
CA ASN A 56 -5.96 -19.45 3.06
C ASN A 56 -7.31 -18.70 2.93
N ALA A 57 -7.30 -17.40 3.20
CA ALA A 57 -8.49 -16.57 3.05
C ALA A 57 -8.94 -16.47 1.59
N ILE A 58 -8.00 -16.27 0.64
CA ILE A 58 -8.28 -16.25 -0.81
C ILE A 58 -8.96 -17.55 -1.23
N ALA A 59 -8.44 -18.69 -0.80
CA ALA A 59 -8.99 -20.00 -1.16
C ALA A 59 -10.40 -20.26 -0.59
N LYS A 60 -10.75 -19.63 0.54
CA LYS A 60 -11.99 -19.88 1.29
C LYS A 60 -13.07 -18.80 1.10
N CYS A 61 -12.72 -17.61 0.61
CA CYS A 61 -13.61 -16.45 0.63
C CYS A 61 -14.83 -16.54 -0.30
N GLY A 62 -14.87 -17.51 -1.22
CA GLY A 62 -15.95 -17.66 -2.20
C GLY A 62 -16.00 -16.59 -3.30
N VAL A 63 -15.06 -15.64 -3.30
CA VAL A 63 -14.91 -14.62 -4.35
C VAL A 63 -13.93 -15.14 -5.41
N PRO A 64 -14.25 -15.06 -6.71
CA PRO A 64 -13.30 -15.45 -7.75
C PRO A 64 -11.96 -14.74 -7.63
N ARG A 65 -10.84 -15.46 -7.79
CA ARG A 65 -9.49 -14.89 -7.70
C ARG A 65 -9.31 -13.67 -8.62
N SER A 66 -9.96 -13.68 -9.78
CA SER A 66 -9.91 -12.57 -10.76
C SER A 66 -10.58 -11.28 -10.29
N GLU A 67 -11.41 -11.35 -9.26
CA GLU A 67 -12.04 -10.17 -8.64
C GLU A 67 -11.22 -9.62 -7.46
N LEU A 68 -10.20 -10.34 -7.01
CA LEU A 68 -9.28 -9.91 -5.95
C LEU A 68 -8.04 -9.27 -6.56
N PHE A 69 -7.51 -8.27 -5.87
CA PHE A 69 -6.27 -7.58 -6.20
C PHE A 69 -5.27 -7.79 -5.04
N ILE A 70 -4.30 -8.65 -5.24
CA ILE A 70 -3.36 -9.06 -4.18
C ILE A 70 -2.02 -8.36 -4.39
N VAL A 71 -1.55 -7.71 -3.33
CA VAL A 71 -0.25 -7.02 -3.27
C VAL A 71 0.65 -7.75 -2.29
N THR A 72 1.86 -8.05 -2.70
CA THR A 72 2.95 -8.44 -1.78
C THR A 72 4.25 -7.74 -2.14
N LYS A 73 5.29 -7.91 -1.31
CA LYS A 73 6.52 -7.13 -1.41
C LYS A 73 7.74 -7.99 -1.16
N VAL A 74 8.78 -7.82 -2.00
CA VAL A 74 10.08 -8.46 -1.83
C VAL A 74 10.86 -7.74 -0.73
N TRP A 75 11.26 -8.47 0.31
CA TRP A 75 12.04 -7.92 1.43
C TRP A 75 13.53 -7.83 1.08
N PRO A 76 14.31 -6.84 1.61
CA PRO A 76 15.74 -6.68 1.31
C PRO A 76 16.60 -7.91 1.59
N ALA A 77 16.23 -8.77 2.54
CA ALA A 77 16.94 -10.03 2.76
C ALA A 77 16.89 -10.96 1.54
N ASN A 78 15.95 -10.77 0.63
CA ASN A 78 15.79 -11.50 -0.63
C ASN A 78 16.24 -10.67 -1.84
N ALA A 79 16.99 -9.58 -1.64
CA ALA A 79 17.46 -8.73 -2.73
C ALA A 79 18.45 -9.44 -3.65
N GLY A 80 18.47 -9.02 -4.93
CA GLY A 80 19.26 -9.61 -6.01
C GLY A 80 18.41 -10.47 -6.94
N GLU A 81 18.89 -10.70 -8.17
CA GLU A 81 18.04 -11.24 -9.24
C GLU A 81 17.53 -12.66 -8.96
N GLU A 82 18.43 -13.62 -8.73
CA GLU A 82 18.01 -15.01 -8.52
C GLU A 82 17.26 -15.19 -7.20
N LYS A 83 17.78 -14.62 -6.12
CA LYS A 83 17.18 -14.75 -4.79
C LYS A 83 15.79 -14.12 -4.72
N ALA A 84 15.61 -12.95 -5.34
CA ALA A 84 14.30 -12.32 -5.42
C ALA A 84 13.33 -13.17 -6.25
N TYR A 85 13.79 -13.74 -7.37
CA TYR A 85 12.93 -14.58 -8.18
C TYR A 85 12.47 -15.82 -7.42
N GLU A 86 13.36 -16.51 -6.71
CA GLU A 86 13.01 -17.65 -5.84
C GLU A 86 11.98 -17.23 -4.76
N SER A 87 12.20 -16.07 -4.14
CA SER A 87 11.28 -15.56 -3.11
C SER A 87 9.89 -15.19 -3.68
N ILE A 88 9.81 -14.76 -4.93
CA ILE A 88 8.54 -14.50 -5.63
C ILE A 88 7.77 -15.82 -5.82
N LEU A 89 8.44 -16.88 -6.22
CA LEU A 89 7.82 -18.21 -6.36
C LEU A 89 7.31 -18.74 -5.01
N GLU A 90 8.05 -18.50 -3.94
CA GLU A 90 7.62 -18.85 -2.58
C GLU A 90 6.40 -18.03 -2.13
N SER A 91 6.35 -16.73 -2.44
CA SER A 91 5.17 -15.90 -2.17
C SER A 91 3.94 -16.40 -2.91
N LEU A 92 4.05 -16.78 -4.20
CA LEU A 92 2.96 -17.38 -4.98
C LEU A 92 2.41 -18.64 -4.30
N LYS A 93 3.32 -19.52 -3.83
CA LYS A 93 2.95 -20.73 -3.12
C LYS A 93 2.20 -20.43 -1.82
N LYS A 94 2.70 -19.49 -0.98
CA LYS A 94 2.05 -19.08 0.27
C LYS A 94 0.70 -18.44 0.02
N LEU A 95 0.59 -17.60 -1.00
CA LEU A 95 -0.65 -16.96 -1.41
C LEU A 95 -1.64 -17.92 -2.11
N GLN A 96 -1.23 -19.16 -2.40
CA GLN A 96 -2.03 -20.16 -3.09
C GLN A 96 -2.65 -19.61 -4.40
N SER A 97 -1.83 -18.91 -5.18
CA SER A 97 -2.27 -18.20 -6.38
C SER A 97 -1.27 -18.36 -7.51
N ASP A 98 -1.75 -18.50 -8.74
CA ASP A 98 -0.91 -18.60 -9.93
C ASP A 98 -0.28 -17.25 -10.31
N TYR A 99 -0.82 -16.15 -9.80
CA TYR A 99 -0.31 -14.81 -10.08
C TYR A 99 -0.51 -13.86 -8.89
N ILE A 100 0.32 -12.81 -8.86
CA ILE A 100 0.22 -11.63 -7.98
C ILE A 100 -0.25 -10.45 -8.82
N ASP A 101 -1.19 -9.64 -8.32
CA ASP A 101 -1.69 -8.48 -9.06
C ASP A 101 -0.69 -7.32 -9.05
N LEU A 102 -0.04 -7.07 -7.90
CA LEU A 102 1.00 -6.07 -7.78
C LEU A 102 2.12 -6.58 -6.87
N LEU A 103 3.35 -6.56 -7.38
CA LEU A 103 4.55 -6.88 -6.62
C LEU A 103 5.41 -5.64 -6.44
N LEU A 104 5.85 -5.38 -5.20
CA LEU A 104 6.66 -4.21 -4.86
C LEU A 104 8.04 -4.60 -4.34
N ILE A 105 9.05 -3.79 -4.62
CA ILE A 105 10.24 -3.75 -3.77
C ILE A 105 9.83 -3.09 -2.46
N HIS A 106 10.01 -3.77 -1.31
CA HIS A 106 9.51 -3.29 -0.02
C HIS A 106 10.30 -2.09 0.53
N GLN A 107 11.61 -2.12 0.37
CA GLN A 107 12.51 -1.09 0.87
C GLN A 107 13.59 -0.74 -0.17
N PRO A 108 14.01 0.52 -0.26
CA PRO A 108 14.97 0.98 -1.29
C PRO A 108 16.42 0.62 -0.94
N TYR A 109 16.68 -0.62 -0.53
CA TYR A 109 18.00 -1.09 -0.06
C TYR A 109 18.44 -2.40 -0.69
N GLY A 110 19.75 -2.66 -0.61
CA GLY A 110 20.37 -3.83 -1.22
C GLY A 110 20.45 -3.74 -2.74
N ASP A 111 20.59 -4.89 -3.41
CA ASP A 111 20.54 -4.94 -4.88
C ASP A 111 19.08 -4.85 -5.39
N TYR A 112 18.48 -3.67 -5.24
CA TYR A 112 17.12 -3.46 -5.73
C TYR A 112 17.02 -3.43 -7.26
N TYR A 113 18.09 -3.17 -7.99
CA TYR A 113 18.12 -3.32 -9.47
C TYR A 113 18.03 -4.78 -9.88
N GLY A 114 18.81 -5.67 -9.26
CA GLY A 114 18.71 -7.11 -9.47
C GLY A 114 17.32 -7.63 -9.08
N THR A 115 16.80 -7.17 -7.94
CA THR A 115 15.43 -7.49 -7.50
C THR A 115 14.41 -7.05 -8.55
N TYR A 116 14.55 -5.85 -9.11
CA TYR A 116 13.61 -5.35 -10.11
C TYR A 116 13.67 -6.17 -11.40
N ARG A 117 14.87 -6.61 -11.85
CA ARG A 117 15.00 -7.52 -13.00
C ARG A 117 14.31 -8.86 -12.77
N ALA A 118 14.37 -9.41 -11.54
CA ALA A 118 13.60 -10.60 -11.17
C ALA A 118 12.08 -10.37 -11.28
N MET A 119 11.61 -9.19 -10.84
CA MET A 119 10.20 -8.80 -10.96
C MET A 119 9.78 -8.62 -12.42
N GLU A 120 10.62 -8.03 -13.27
CA GLU A 120 10.39 -7.93 -14.71
C GLU A 120 10.30 -9.32 -15.37
N ARG A 121 11.17 -10.25 -14.96
CA ARG A 121 11.10 -11.66 -15.40
C ARG A 121 9.76 -12.29 -15.01
N ALA A 122 9.35 -12.19 -13.75
CA ALA A 122 8.07 -12.70 -13.27
C ALA A 122 6.87 -12.06 -13.99
N TYR A 123 6.96 -10.76 -14.31
CA TYR A 123 5.95 -10.05 -15.10
C TYR A 123 5.85 -10.61 -16.53
N ARG A 124 7.00 -10.77 -17.22
CA ARG A 124 7.01 -11.34 -18.59
C ARG A 124 6.52 -12.80 -18.65
N GLU A 125 6.69 -13.55 -17.56
CA GLU A 125 6.17 -14.91 -17.41
C GLU A 125 4.68 -14.96 -17.00
N GLY A 126 4.03 -13.81 -16.81
CA GLY A 126 2.62 -13.73 -16.40
C GLY A 126 2.34 -14.07 -14.93
N LYS A 127 3.39 -14.24 -14.11
CA LYS A 127 3.27 -14.50 -12.66
C LYS A 127 2.92 -13.25 -11.86
N VAL A 128 3.16 -12.07 -12.42
CA VAL A 128 2.88 -10.78 -11.80
C VAL A 128 2.23 -9.87 -12.82
N ARG A 129 1.11 -9.21 -12.48
CA ARG A 129 0.35 -8.37 -13.41
C ARG A 129 0.83 -6.92 -13.46
N ALA A 130 1.39 -6.42 -12.34
CA ALA A 130 2.00 -5.10 -12.24
C ALA A 130 3.17 -5.13 -11.26
N ILE A 131 4.20 -4.33 -11.53
CA ILE A 131 5.37 -4.20 -10.65
C ILE A 131 5.59 -2.76 -10.25
N GLY A 132 6.13 -2.55 -9.06
CA GLY A 132 6.39 -1.22 -8.52
C GLY A 132 7.37 -1.25 -7.35
N VAL A 133 7.34 -0.20 -6.57
CA VAL A 133 8.29 0.01 -5.46
C VAL A 133 7.56 0.52 -4.22
N SER A 134 8.24 0.49 -3.09
CA SER A 134 7.78 1.10 -1.85
C SER A 134 8.92 1.86 -1.19
N ASN A 135 8.60 3.03 -0.63
CA ASN A 135 9.55 3.91 0.07
C ASN A 135 10.67 4.50 -0.80
N PHE A 136 10.46 4.56 -2.12
CA PHE A 136 11.39 5.21 -3.03
C PHE A 136 11.13 6.72 -3.04
N TYR A 137 12.06 7.50 -2.52
CA TYR A 137 12.04 8.95 -2.68
C TYR A 137 12.22 9.34 -4.15
N PRO A 138 11.87 10.58 -4.57
CA PRO A 138 11.89 10.97 -5.97
C PRO A 138 13.23 10.70 -6.69
N ASP A 139 14.36 10.94 -6.02
CA ASP A 139 15.70 10.69 -6.56
C ASP A 139 15.90 9.21 -6.94
N ARG A 140 15.52 8.27 -6.07
CA ARG A 140 15.65 6.83 -6.32
C ARG A 140 14.61 6.33 -7.31
N LEU A 141 13.38 6.86 -7.25
CA LEU A 141 12.33 6.50 -8.20
C LEU A 141 12.72 6.89 -9.62
N ILE A 142 13.24 8.11 -9.81
CA ILE A 142 13.67 8.62 -11.11
C ILE A 142 14.85 7.80 -11.65
N ASP A 143 15.84 7.53 -10.79
CA ASP A 143 17.00 6.73 -11.17
C ASP A 143 16.59 5.32 -11.61
N LEU A 144 15.76 4.63 -10.82
CA LEU A 144 15.22 3.31 -11.21
C LEU A 144 14.43 3.38 -12.52
N TYR A 145 13.54 4.36 -12.65
CA TYR A 145 12.68 4.54 -13.84
C TYR A 145 13.48 4.60 -15.13
N HIS A 146 14.61 5.28 -15.13
CA HIS A 146 15.46 5.43 -16.33
C HIS A 146 16.32 4.20 -16.64
N ASN A 147 16.51 3.30 -15.68
CA ASN A 147 17.39 2.15 -15.77
C ASN A 147 16.69 0.78 -15.84
N VAL A 148 15.36 0.75 -16.01
CA VAL A 148 14.55 -0.48 -16.12
C VAL A 148 13.69 -0.46 -17.37
N ASP A 149 13.33 -1.64 -17.88
CA ASP A 149 12.50 -1.77 -19.09
C ASP A 149 11.02 -1.50 -18.75
N ILE A 150 10.48 -2.23 -17.76
CA ILE A 150 9.09 -2.11 -17.30
C ILE A 150 9.04 -1.06 -16.18
N LYS A 151 8.31 0.02 -16.43
CA LYS A 151 8.29 1.16 -15.50
C LYS A 151 7.50 0.86 -14.24
N PRO A 152 7.94 1.36 -13.05
CA PRO A 152 7.20 1.18 -11.81
C PRO A 152 5.76 1.70 -11.95
N ALA A 153 4.77 0.83 -11.71
CA ALA A 153 3.37 1.20 -11.80
C ALA A 153 2.86 1.90 -10.52
N VAL A 154 3.45 1.56 -9.39
CA VAL A 154 3.07 2.06 -8.06
C VAL A 154 4.31 2.39 -7.24
N ASN A 155 4.26 3.46 -6.46
CA ASN A 155 5.17 3.70 -5.33
C ASN A 155 4.33 3.81 -4.05
N GLN A 156 4.50 2.83 -3.15
CA GLN A 156 3.80 2.81 -1.87
C GLN A 156 4.63 3.51 -0.80
N VAL A 157 4.14 4.64 -0.28
CA VAL A 157 4.88 5.51 0.65
C VAL A 157 4.04 5.89 1.86
N GLU A 158 4.69 6.28 2.96
CA GLU A 158 4.01 6.91 4.08
C GLU A 158 3.19 8.10 3.59
N THR A 159 1.86 8.01 3.71
CA THR A 159 1.00 9.12 3.29
C THR A 159 -0.23 9.21 4.18
N HIS A 160 -0.36 10.31 4.89
CA HIS A 160 -1.48 10.63 5.78
C HIS A 160 -1.61 12.16 5.92
N VAL A 161 -2.57 12.63 6.67
CA VAL A 161 -2.86 14.07 6.80
C VAL A 161 -1.70 14.91 7.35
N PHE A 162 -0.75 14.30 8.08
CA PHE A 162 0.42 14.99 8.65
C PHE A 162 1.71 14.84 7.81
N ASN A 163 1.73 13.92 6.85
CA ASN A 163 2.80 13.74 5.88
C ASN A 163 2.18 13.41 4.52
N GLN A 164 1.83 14.45 3.78
CA GLN A 164 0.90 14.32 2.65
C GLN A 164 1.56 13.97 1.32
N GLN A 165 2.89 14.03 1.23
CA GLN A 165 3.66 13.69 0.03
C GLN A 165 3.27 14.52 -1.22
N LEU A 166 2.88 15.80 -1.03
CA LEU A 166 2.35 16.64 -2.12
C LEU A 166 3.37 16.86 -3.24
N GLU A 167 4.63 17.12 -2.90
CA GLU A 167 5.69 17.31 -3.88
C GLU A 167 6.14 15.98 -4.50
N GLU A 168 6.24 14.93 -3.70
CA GLU A 168 6.59 13.59 -4.15
C GLU A 168 5.54 13.04 -5.12
N GLN A 169 4.26 13.30 -4.86
CA GLN A 169 3.15 12.90 -5.73
C GLN A 169 3.28 13.52 -7.12
N LYS A 170 3.69 14.79 -7.24
CA LYS A 170 3.92 15.44 -8.55
C LYS A 170 4.98 14.71 -9.39
N TYR A 171 6.04 14.21 -8.75
CA TYR A 171 7.04 13.41 -9.44
C TYR A 171 6.48 12.05 -9.86
N MET A 172 5.70 11.39 -9.00
CA MET A 172 5.04 10.13 -9.35
C MET A 172 4.08 10.32 -10.54
N GLU A 173 3.26 11.36 -10.52
CA GLU A 173 2.35 11.72 -11.62
C GLU A 173 3.12 11.99 -12.93
N LYS A 174 4.22 12.74 -12.87
CA LYS A 174 5.08 13.02 -14.03
C LYS A 174 5.60 11.75 -14.70
N TYR A 175 5.87 10.72 -13.92
CA TYR A 175 6.37 9.42 -14.39
C TYR A 175 5.26 8.36 -14.50
N ASN A 176 4.00 8.76 -14.43
CA ASN A 176 2.84 7.88 -14.49
C ASN A 176 2.95 6.69 -13.51
N CYS A 177 3.42 6.97 -12.30
CA CYS A 177 3.57 6.04 -11.19
C CYS A 177 2.51 6.37 -10.12
N GLN A 178 1.59 5.45 -9.86
CA GLN A 178 0.49 5.66 -8.92
C GLN A 178 1.01 5.74 -7.48
N ILE A 179 0.63 6.78 -6.74
CA ILE A 179 0.89 6.85 -5.30
C ILE A 179 -0.07 5.92 -4.54
N MET A 180 0.48 5.15 -3.59
CA MET A 180 -0.25 4.31 -2.65
C MET A 180 0.18 4.62 -1.24
N SER A 181 -0.77 4.80 -0.33
CA SER A 181 -0.53 5.18 1.06
C SER A 181 -0.40 3.96 1.95
N TRP A 182 0.75 3.79 2.61
CA TRP A 182 0.78 3.04 3.85
C TRP A 182 0.61 3.98 5.05
N GLY A 183 0.07 3.45 6.15
CA GLY A 183 -0.18 4.22 7.37
C GLY A 183 -1.18 5.38 7.21
N PRO A 184 -2.34 5.24 6.52
CA PRO A 184 -3.26 6.35 6.24
C PRO A 184 -3.81 7.02 7.50
N PHE A 185 -3.72 6.36 8.66
CA PHE A 185 -4.07 6.89 9.99
C PHE A 185 -2.85 7.22 10.86
N ALA A 186 -1.64 7.32 10.27
CA ALA A 186 -0.39 7.56 11.00
C ALA A 186 -0.17 6.58 12.18
N GLU A 187 -0.79 5.38 12.15
CA GLU A 187 -0.85 4.42 13.28
C GLU A 187 -1.33 5.06 14.61
N GLY A 188 -2.17 6.08 14.55
CA GLY A 188 -2.66 6.83 15.71
C GLY A 188 -1.66 7.83 16.29
N LYS A 189 -0.47 7.97 15.70
CA LYS A 189 0.54 8.94 16.15
C LYS A 189 0.04 10.38 15.98
N ASN A 190 0.68 11.31 16.71
CA ASN A 190 0.35 12.73 16.68
C ASN A 190 -1.14 12.98 17.03
N ASP A 191 -1.67 12.20 17.97
CA ASP A 191 -3.04 12.27 18.45
C ASP A 191 -4.09 12.27 17.32
N PHE A 192 -3.85 11.47 16.29
CA PHE A 192 -4.57 11.44 15.02
C PHE A 192 -6.10 11.40 15.21
N PHE A 193 -6.60 10.51 16.07
CA PHE A 193 -8.03 10.29 16.21
C PHE A 193 -8.75 11.37 17.03
N ASN A 194 -8.00 12.21 17.76
CA ASN A 194 -8.50 13.34 18.52
C ASN A 194 -8.18 14.70 17.86
N ASN A 195 -7.70 14.70 16.62
CA ASN A 195 -7.37 15.93 15.90
C ASN A 195 -8.62 16.79 15.69
N GLU A 196 -8.64 17.99 16.30
CA GLU A 196 -9.80 18.89 16.30
C GLU A 196 -10.28 19.24 14.89
N THR A 197 -9.37 19.53 13.99
CA THR A 197 -9.70 19.85 12.58
C THR A 197 -10.45 18.71 11.89
N LEU A 198 -9.96 17.48 12.06
CA LEU A 198 -10.60 16.30 11.46
C LEU A 198 -11.95 15.98 12.12
N ILE A 199 -12.09 16.22 13.44
CA ILE A 199 -13.35 16.08 14.18
C ILE A 199 -14.38 17.10 13.67
N GLU A 200 -14.01 18.38 13.55
CA GLU A 200 -14.89 19.43 13.05
C GLU A 200 -15.42 19.13 11.65
N ILE A 201 -14.52 18.71 10.73
CA ILE A 201 -14.90 18.31 9.38
C ILE A 201 -15.78 17.07 9.42
N GLY A 202 -15.44 16.07 10.26
CA GLY A 202 -16.23 14.87 10.43
C GLY A 202 -17.66 15.17 10.89
N ASN A 203 -17.84 16.08 11.85
CA ASN A 203 -19.15 16.51 12.33
C ASN A 203 -20.00 17.15 11.22
N LYS A 204 -19.40 17.96 10.32
CA LYS A 204 -20.13 18.55 9.19
C LYS A 204 -20.71 17.48 8.24
N HIS A 205 -20.01 16.36 8.08
CA HIS A 205 -20.37 15.29 7.15
C HIS A 205 -21.01 14.07 7.81
N ASN A 206 -21.22 14.07 9.15
CA ASN A 206 -21.61 12.91 9.94
C ASN A 206 -20.68 11.71 9.70
N LYS A 207 -19.37 11.96 9.70
CA LYS A 207 -18.31 10.97 9.46
C LYS A 207 -17.27 11.01 10.58
N THR A 208 -16.58 9.88 10.76
CA THR A 208 -15.48 9.78 11.73
C THR A 208 -14.20 10.41 11.18
N VAL A 209 -13.25 10.69 12.07
CA VAL A 209 -11.89 11.14 11.71
C VAL A 209 -11.23 10.21 10.70
N ALA A 210 -11.37 8.89 10.89
CA ALA A 210 -10.84 7.89 9.96
C ALA A 210 -11.45 8.04 8.55
N GLN A 211 -12.77 8.19 8.46
CA GLN A 211 -13.47 8.36 7.18
C GLN A 211 -13.06 9.67 6.49
N VAL A 212 -12.92 10.77 7.25
CA VAL A 212 -12.46 12.06 6.71
C VAL A 212 -11.05 11.93 6.12
N ALA A 213 -10.12 11.31 6.87
CA ALA A 213 -8.75 11.14 6.40
C ALA A 213 -8.65 10.23 5.16
N LEU A 214 -9.39 9.11 5.14
CA LEU A 214 -9.45 8.26 3.96
C LEU A 214 -10.05 9.02 2.77
N ARG A 215 -11.15 9.75 2.98
CA ARG A 215 -11.79 10.51 1.90
C ARG A 215 -10.87 11.58 1.34
N TYR A 216 -10.11 12.27 2.19
CA TYR A 216 -9.11 13.24 1.78
C TYR A 216 -8.08 12.62 0.82
N LEU A 217 -7.49 11.49 1.20
CA LEU A 217 -6.51 10.81 0.36
C LEU A 217 -7.12 10.28 -0.95
N LEU A 218 -8.32 9.68 -0.87
CA LEU A 218 -9.04 9.18 -2.05
C LEU A 218 -9.38 10.30 -3.04
N GLN A 219 -9.79 11.50 -2.58
CA GLN A 219 -10.08 12.63 -3.46
C GLN A 219 -8.83 13.19 -4.14
N ARG A 220 -7.65 12.98 -3.55
CA ARG A 220 -6.35 13.30 -4.16
C ARG A 220 -5.85 12.23 -5.13
N GLY A 221 -6.62 11.19 -5.40
CA GLY A 221 -6.21 10.09 -6.26
C GLY A 221 -5.25 9.08 -5.60
N VAL A 222 -5.05 9.15 -4.28
CA VAL A 222 -4.18 8.22 -3.55
C VAL A 222 -4.91 6.89 -3.34
N VAL A 223 -4.23 5.76 -3.57
CA VAL A 223 -4.71 4.44 -3.15
C VAL A 223 -4.40 4.26 -1.67
N VAL A 224 -5.37 3.81 -0.87
CA VAL A 224 -5.23 3.70 0.59
C VAL A 224 -5.48 2.27 1.08
N ILE A 225 -4.71 1.83 2.08
CA ILE A 225 -4.78 0.49 2.67
C ILE A 225 -4.89 0.54 4.20
N PRO A 226 -5.99 1.05 4.75
CA PRO A 226 -6.19 1.04 6.18
C PRO A 226 -6.18 -0.38 6.74
N LYS A 227 -5.65 -0.56 7.95
CA LYS A 227 -5.64 -1.82 8.71
C LYS A 227 -6.63 -1.75 9.87
N SER A 228 -7.36 -2.81 10.07
CA SER A 228 -8.11 -3.08 11.30
C SER A 228 -8.22 -4.59 11.54
N THR A 229 -8.27 -5.02 12.78
CA THR A 229 -8.62 -6.39 13.17
C THR A 229 -10.09 -6.51 13.62
N HIS A 230 -10.84 -5.42 13.56
CA HIS A 230 -12.24 -5.29 13.94
C HIS A 230 -13.11 -5.08 12.70
N LYS A 231 -14.08 -5.97 12.50
CA LYS A 231 -14.95 -5.95 11.30
C LYS A 231 -15.79 -4.67 11.20
N ASP A 232 -16.32 -4.18 12.30
CA ASP A 232 -17.09 -2.93 12.38
C ASP A 232 -16.29 -1.72 11.89
N ARG A 233 -14.99 -1.66 12.22
CA ARG A 233 -14.10 -0.61 11.70
C ARG A 233 -13.77 -0.81 10.21
N MET A 234 -13.70 -2.06 9.75
CA MET A 234 -13.54 -2.33 8.31
C MET A 234 -14.77 -1.83 7.53
N GLU A 235 -16.00 -2.08 8.04
CA GLU A 235 -17.25 -1.57 7.48
C GLU A 235 -17.25 -0.04 7.45
N GLN A 236 -16.87 0.60 8.56
CA GLN A 236 -16.76 2.05 8.64
C GLN A 236 -15.76 2.65 7.64
N ASN A 237 -14.58 2.03 7.49
CA ASN A 237 -13.57 2.45 6.52
C ASN A 237 -14.02 2.27 5.07
N MET A 238 -14.92 1.32 4.78
CA MET A 238 -15.53 1.13 3.46
C MET A 238 -16.58 2.21 3.14
N ASP A 239 -17.23 2.78 4.15
CA ASP A 239 -18.28 3.79 4.00
C ASP A 239 -17.70 5.21 3.77
N VAL A 240 -16.85 5.34 2.74
CA VAL A 240 -16.14 6.59 2.38
C VAL A 240 -16.46 7.10 0.97
N PHE A 241 -17.30 6.38 0.21
CA PHE A 241 -17.61 6.74 -1.17
C PHE A 241 -18.93 7.49 -1.32
N ASN A 242 -19.71 7.66 -0.26
CA ASN A 242 -21.04 8.26 -0.23
C ASN A 242 -21.05 9.75 0.19
N PHE A 243 -19.88 10.36 0.36
CA PHE A 243 -19.74 11.79 0.66
C PHE A 243 -18.51 12.37 -0.04
N LEU A 244 -18.45 13.69 -0.11
CA LEU A 244 -17.32 14.45 -0.64
C LEU A 244 -16.92 15.52 0.35
N LEU A 245 -15.62 15.69 0.55
CA LEU A 245 -15.05 16.85 1.22
C LEU A 245 -15.12 18.06 0.27
N THR A 246 -15.50 19.20 0.80
CA THR A 246 -15.51 20.46 0.04
C THR A 246 -14.07 20.93 -0.24
N ASP A 247 -13.90 21.84 -1.19
CA ASP A 247 -12.59 22.47 -1.46
C ASP A 247 -12.03 23.20 -0.22
N GLU A 248 -12.91 23.74 0.65
CA GLU A 248 -12.52 24.35 1.91
C GLU A 248 -12.01 23.31 2.90
N ASP A 249 -12.72 22.17 3.04
CA ASP A 249 -12.28 21.07 3.89
C ASP A 249 -10.93 20.51 3.41
N MET A 250 -10.76 20.31 2.09
CA MET A 250 -9.50 19.86 1.49
C MET A 250 -8.33 20.81 1.83
N LYS A 251 -8.51 22.13 1.63
CA LYS A 251 -7.51 23.12 1.98
C LYS A 251 -7.23 23.22 3.47
N THR A 252 -8.21 22.93 4.30
CA THR A 252 -8.06 22.94 5.75
C THR A 252 -7.23 21.75 6.21
N ILE A 253 -7.48 20.54 5.66
CA ILE A 253 -6.68 19.36 5.94
C ILE A 253 -5.25 19.51 5.38
N GLU A 254 -5.07 20.13 4.22
CA GLU A 254 -3.76 20.41 3.65
C GLU A 254 -2.83 21.14 4.60
N LYS A 255 -3.36 22.06 5.43
CA LYS A 255 -2.58 22.81 6.44
C LYS A 255 -2.03 21.93 7.58
N LEU A 256 -2.52 20.71 7.74
CA LEU A 256 -2.00 19.76 8.74
C LEU A 256 -0.67 19.13 8.31
N ASP A 257 -0.24 19.30 7.05
CA ASP A 257 1.00 18.72 6.53
C ASP A 257 2.23 19.28 7.24
N THR A 258 2.92 18.44 7.98
CA THR A 258 4.18 18.78 8.62
C THR A 258 5.38 18.58 7.70
N LYS A 259 5.20 17.86 6.58
CA LYS A 259 6.26 17.45 5.63
C LYS A 259 7.36 16.60 6.26
N HIS A 260 7.03 15.93 7.34
CA HIS A 260 7.96 15.08 8.08
C HIS A 260 7.32 13.71 8.35
N THR A 261 8.14 12.69 8.26
CA THR A 261 7.74 11.34 8.67
C THR A 261 7.44 11.30 10.18
N LEU A 262 6.38 10.58 10.55
CA LEU A 262 6.08 10.25 11.94
C LEU A 262 6.69 8.90 12.36
N PHE A 263 7.44 8.25 11.49
CA PHE A 263 8.05 6.93 11.71
C PHE A 263 9.58 7.03 11.66
N ALA A 264 10.16 6.68 10.53
CA ALA A 264 11.59 6.79 10.34
C ALA A 264 11.92 7.23 8.90
N SER A 265 12.94 8.04 8.76
CA SER A 265 13.44 8.43 7.45
C SER A 265 14.19 7.27 6.81
N HIS A 266 13.85 6.93 5.58
CA HIS A 266 14.59 5.95 4.78
C HIS A 266 15.99 6.45 4.34
N ARG A 267 16.39 7.65 4.78
CA ARG A 267 17.72 8.22 4.63
C ARG A 267 18.51 8.22 5.94
N ASP A 268 17.88 7.79 7.06
CA ASP A 268 18.56 7.66 8.35
C ASP A 268 19.46 6.41 8.35
N PRO A 269 20.76 6.54 8.53
CA PRO A 269 21.67 5.40 8.53
C PRO A 269 21.33 4.32 9.58
N GLN A 270 20.87 4.72 10.76
CA GLN A 270 20.49 3.77 11.82
C GLN A 270 19.27 2.95 11.43
N PHE A 271 18.29 3.58 10.79
CA PHE A 271 17.13 2.88 10.26
C PHE A 271 17.51 1.93 9.11
N VAL A 272 18.42 2.35 8.22
CA VAL A 272 18.92 1.49 7.13
C VAL A 272 19.62 0.25 7.69
N GLU A 273 20.52 0.41 8.69
CA GLU A 273 21.19 -0.70 9.36
C GLU A 273 20.20 -1.66 10.03
N LEU A 274 19.18 -1.12 10.71
CA LEU A 274 18.11 -1.91 11.32
C LEU A 274 17.39 -2.75 10.26
N ILE A 275 16.91 -2.14 9.17
CA ILE A 275 16.16 -2.84 8.10
C ILE A 275 17.01 -3.94 7.46
N LEU A 276 18.29 -3.68 7.20
CA LEU A 276 19.21 -4.66 6.59
C LEU A 276 19.57 -5.80 7.53
N SER A 277 19.41 -5.63 8.85
CA SER A 277 19.62 -6.69 9.85
C SER A 277 18.45 -7.67 9.97
N LEU A 278 17.25 -7.28 9.54
CA LEU A 278 16.03 -8.11 9.59
C LEU A 278 16.02 -9.15 8.46
N LYS A 279 15.90 -10.43 8.84
CA LYS A 279 15.90 -11.58 7.92
C LYS A 279 14.52 -12.18 7.74
#